data_9e3d5e9734c1505e7261deb495902316
#
_entry.id   9e3d5e9734c1505e7261deb495902316
#
_cell.length_a   1.000
_cell.length_b   1.000
_cell.length_c   1.000
_cell.angle_alpha   90.00
_cell.angle_beta   90.00
_cell.angle_gamma   90.00
#
_symmetry.space_group_name_H-M   'P 1'
#
loop_
_entity.id
_entity.type
_entity.pdbx_description
1 polymer ?
#
loop_
_entity_poly.entity_id
_entity_poly.type
_entity_poly.pdbx_seq_one_letter_code
_entity_poly.pdbx_strand_id
1 'polypeptide(L)'
;MSLTIKSEGDFEALAVGQYEGVCYRIVDMGTRMEPPFKEGDKPKKRTTVNITFELPNEKMEDGRPLSISRTYTQSLFESSALRKDLVSWRGKNFTPDEEAGFDISNLLGKNALIEEHIL
;
A
#
# COMPACT_ATOMS: atom_id res chain seq x y z
N MET A 1 -4.22 -13.98 1.05
CA MET A 1 -3.44 -12.77 1.32
C MET A 1 -4.36 -11.58 1.50
N SER A 2 -4.14 -10.79 2.50
CA SER A 2 -4.99 -9.62 2.73
C SER A 2 -4.17 -8.36 2.98
N LEU A 3 -4.72 -7.24 2.54
CA LEU A 3 -4.17 -5.92 2.74
C LEU A 3 -5.28 -5.03 3.28
N THR A 4 -5.02 -4.36 4.40
CA THR A 4 -6.00 -3.46 5.00
C THR A 4 -5.77 -2.04 4.50
N ILE A 5 -6.79 -1.46 3.89
CA ILE A 5 -6.77 -0.08 3.42
C ILE A 5 -7.94 0.66 4.05
N LYS A 6 -7.64 1.86 4.55
CA LYS A 6 -8.67 2.73 5.13
C LYS A 6 -9.24 3.63 4.06
N SER A 7 -10.55 3.80 4.10
CA SER A 7 -11.25 4.72 3.21
C SER A 7 -10.84 6.15 3.47
N GLU A 8 -10.42 6.85 2.43
CA GLU A 8 -10.07 8.27 2.52
C GLU A 8 -10.61 9.02 1.29
N GLY A 9 -11.25 10.15 1.52
CA GLY A 9 -11.41 11.23 0.54
C GLY A 9 -12.38 11.03 -0.59
N ASP A 10 -11.94 11.37 -1.79
CA ASP A 10 -12.75 11.86 -2.88
C ASP A 10 -13.22 10.82 -3.90
N PHE A 11 -12.96 9.55 -3.69
CA PHE A 11 -13.47 8.49 -4.55
C PHE A 11 -14.74 7.90 -3.97
N GLU A 12 -15.51 7.22 -4.83
CA GLU A 12 -16.73 6.57 -4.39
C GLU A 12 -16.43 5.65 -3.21
N ALA A 13 -17.18 5.85 -2.12
CA ALA A 13 -16.94 5.10 -0.90
C ALA A 13 -17.30 3.63 -1.09
N LEU A 14 -16.34 2.75 -0.80
CA LEU A 14 -16.61 1.33 -0.70
C LEU A 14 -17.24 1.02 0.66
N ALA A 15 -18.19 0.12 0.68
CA ALA A 15 -18.68 -0.43 1.94
C ALA A 15 -17.55 -1.17 2.66
N VAL A 16 -17.62 -1.22 3.98
CA VAL A 16 -16.70 -2.04 4.77
C VAL A 16 -16.84 -3.49 4.32
N GLY A 17 -15.71 -4.16 4.12
CA GLY A 17 -15.70 -5.55 3.67
C GLY A 17 -14.38 -5.95 3.05
N GLN A 18 -14.41 -7.09 2.38
CA GLN A 18 -13.28 -7.66 1.68
C GLN A 18 -13.52 -7.63 0.18
N TYR A 19 -12.50 -7.26 -0.58
CA TYR A 19 -12.58 -7.11 -2.03
C TYR A 19 -11.40 -7.80 -2.69
N GLU A 20 -11.66 -8.44 -3.81
CA GLU A 20 -10.60 -8.96 -4.66
C GLU A 20 -9.97 -7.80 -5.43
N GLY A 21 -8.66 -7.70 -5.40
CA GLY A 21 -7.92 -6.67 -6.09
C GLY A 21 -6.74 -7.23 -6.87
N VAL A 22 -6.26 -6.44 -7.82
CA VAL A 22 -5.06 -6.74 -8.58
C VAL A 22 -4.13 -5.53 -8.47
N CYS A 23 -2.89 -5.78 -8.09
CA CYS A 23 -1.88 -4.73 -8.07
C CYS A 23 -1.51 -4.37 -9.51
N TYR A 24 -1.85 -3.16 -9.95
CA TYR A 24 -1.60 -2.78 -11.34
C TYR A 24 -0.64 -1.61 -11.49
N ARG A 25 -0.32 -0.91 -10.42
CA ARG A 25 0.56 0.26 -10.48
C ARG A 25 1.38 0.40 -9.22
N ILE A 26 2.68 0.60 -9.39
CA ILE A 26 3.60 0.91 -8.31
C ILE A 26 4.41 2.12 -8.75
N VAL A 27 4.40 3.18 -7.94
CA VAL A 27 5.08 4.43 -8.25
C VAL A 27 6.06 4.76 -7.12
N ASP A 28 7.34 4.89 -7.48
CA ASP A 28 8.34 5.43 -6.58
C ASP A 28 8.10 6.94 -6.47
N MET A 29 7.71 7.38 -5.29
CA MET A 29 7.40 8.79 -5.04
C MET A 29 8.63 9.62 -4.69
N GLY A 30 9.80 8.98 -4.64
CA GLY A 30 11.06 9.65 -4.31
C GLY A 30 11.22 9.96 -2.84
N THR A 31 12.22 10.76 -2.56
CA THR A 31 12.61 11.13 -1.19
C THR A 31 12.22 12.58 -0.91
N ARG A 32 11.61 12.80 0.23
CA ARG A 32 11.23 14.13 0.69
C ARG A 32 11.77 14.37 2.09
N MET A 33 12.03 15.64 2.39
CA MET A 33 12.33 16.06 3.76
C MET A 33 11.01 16.34 4.47
N GLU A 34 10.78 15.65 5.58
CA GLU A 34 9.61 15.90 6.39
C GLU A 34 9.94 16.86 7.54
N PRO A 35 9.03 17.81 7.87
CA PRO A 35 9.20 18.64 9.05
C PRO A 35 9.31 17.78 10.30
N PRO A 36 10.05 18.22 11.33
CA PRO A 36 10.15 17.48 12.56
C PRO A 36 8.78 17.36 13.25
N PHE A 37 8.52 16.19 13.80
CA PHE A 37 7.28 15.92 14.52
C PHE A 37 7.21 16.70 15.85
N LYS A 38 8.35 16.91 16.48
CA LYS A 38 8.48 17.68 17.72
C LYS A 38 9.36 18.90 17.49
N GLU A 39 9.01 20.01 18.14
CA GLU A 39 9.85 21.19 18.15
C GLU A 39 11.25 20.85 18.65
N GLY A 40 12.27 21.28 17.93
CA GLY A 40 13.66 21.01 18.25
C GLY A 40 14.23 19.74 17.61
N ASP A 41 13.41 18.88 17.03
CA ASP A 41 13.88 17.71 16.29
C ASP A 41 14.36 18.12 14.89
N LYS A 42 15.25 17.33 14.34
CA LYS A 42 15.74 17.53 12.96
C LYS A 42 14.74 17.00 11.95
N PRO A 43 14.61 17.66 10.78
CA PRO A 43 13.87 17.08 9.67
C PRO A 43 14.40 15.71 9.28
N LYS A 44 13.52 14.80 8.88
CA LYS A 44 13.88 13.45 8.46
C LYS A 44 13.62 13.27 6.98
N LYS A 45 14.49 12.51 6.33
CA LYS A 45 14.25 12.07 4.96
C LYS A 45 13.29 10.90 4.98
N ARG A 46 12.31 10.94 4.07
CA ARG A 46 11.39 9.82 3.88
C ARG A 46 11.27 9.51 2.40
N THR A 47 11.55 8.28 2.04
CA THR A 47 11.34 7.76 0.69
C THR A 47 10.06 6.95 0.69
N THR A 48 9.16 7.25 -0.24
CA THR A 48 7.83 6.63 -0.27
C THR A 48 7.53 5.96 -1.60
N VAL A 49 6.61 5.02 -1.55
CA VAL A 49 6.09 4.30 -2.71
C VAL A 49 4.58 4.26 -2.65
N ASN A 50 3.92 4.46 -3.79
CA ASN A 50 2.48 4.35 -3.91
C ASN A 50 2.13 3.05 -4.64
N ILE A 51 1.27 2.24 -4.03
CA ILE A 51 0.80 0.99 -4.60
C ILE A 51 -0.70 1.12 -4.86
N THR A 52 -1.12 0.87 -6.10
CA THR A 52 -2.51 0.99 -6.51
C THR A 52 -3.05 -0.37 -6.93
N PHE A 53 -4.25 -0.67 -6.45
CA PHE A 53 -4.99 -1.89 -6.76
C PHE A 53 -6.24 -1.54 -7.56
N GLU A 54 -6.54 -2.35 -8.57
CA GLU A 54 -7.80 -2.30 -9.27
C GLU A 54 -8.73 -3.36 -8.68
N LEU A 55 -9.99 -2.98 -8.45
CA LEU A 55 -11.02 -3.88 -7.94
C LEU A 55 -11.95 -4.25 -9.10
N PRO A 56 -11.67 -5.33 -9.83
CA PRO A 56 -12.41 -5.59 -11.08
C PRO A 56 -13.88 -5.89 -10.89
N ASN A 57 -14.28 -6.34 -9.69
CA ASN A 57 -15.67 -6.65 -9.39
C ASN A 57 -16.46 -5.46 -8.87
N GLU A 58 -15.79 -4.31 -8.65
CA GLU A 58 -16.42 -3.09 -8.19
C GLU A 58 -16.35 -2.04 -9.30
N LYS A 59 -17.49 -1.50 -9.69
CA LYS A 59 -17.54 -0.55 -10.79
C LYS A 59 -17.89 0.85 -10.31
N MET A 60 -17.27 1.83 -10.91
CA MET A 60 -17.68 3.24 -10.78
C MET A 60 -18.97 3.47 -11.58
N GLU A 61 -19.61 4.61 -11.35
CA GLU A 61 -20.85 4.97 -12.10
C GLU A 61 -20.65 4.94 -13.60
N ASP A 62 -19.48 5.29 -14.09
CA ASP A 62 -19.14 5.29 -15.52
C ASP A 62 -18.75 3.91 -16.06
N GLY A 63 -18.84 2.87 -15.26
CA GLY A 63 -18.54 1.50 -15.67
C GLY A 63 -17.07 1.09 -15.54
N ARG A 64 -16.17 2.00 -15.18
CA ARG A 64 -14.75 1.66 -14.98
C ARG A 64 -14.56 0.93 -13.65
N PRO A 65 -13.58 -0.01 -13.57
CA PRO A 65 -13.25 -0.62 -12.29
C PRO A 65 -12.81 0.43 -11.28
N LEU A 66 -13.23 0.25 -10.04
CA LEU A 66 -12.77 1.10 -8.94
C LEU A 66 -11.31 0.78 -8.65
N SER A 67 -10.51 1.78 -8.35
CA SER A 67 -9.14 1.60 -7.91
C SER A 67 -8.91 2.26 -6.57
N ILE A 68 -8.04 1.66 -5.77
CA ILE A 68 -7.62 2.21 -4.48
C ILE A 68 -6.12 2.17 -4.38
N SER A 69 -5.55 3.13 -3.66
CA SER A 69 -4.11 3.20 -3.50
C SER A 69 -3.73 3.51 -2.07
N ARG A 70 -2.50 3.13 -1.74
CA ARG A 70 -1.91 3.45 -0.45
C ARG A 70 -0.45 3.82 -0.64
N THR A 71 0.00 4.84 0.08
CA THR A 71 1.39 5.27 0.09
C THR A 71 2.09 4.73 1.32
N TYR A 72 3.27 4.15 1.12
CA TYR A 72 4.09 3.58 2.19
C TYR A 72 5.45 4.24 2.23
N THR A 73 6.03 4.29 3.42
CA THR A 73 7.46 4.51 3.54
C THR A 73 8.18 3.26 3.02
N GLN A 74 9.20 3.43 2.18
CA GLN A 74 10.00 2.32 1.66
C GLN A 74 10.92 1.78 2.75
N SER A 75 10.40 0.87 3.56
CA SER A 75 11.12 0.28 4.68
C SER A 75 10.66 -1.15 4.91
N LEU A 76 11.59 -2.04 5.18
CA LEU A 76 11.32 -3.42 5.56
C LEU A 76 11.60 -3.69 7.04
N PHE A 77 11.71 -2.66 7.86
CA PHE A 77 11.78 -2.84 9.31
C PHE A 77 10.51 -3.54 9.83
N GLU A 78 10.66 -4.31 10.89
CA GLU A 78 9.56 -5.07 11.48
C GLU A 78 8.35 -4.22 11.81
N SER A 79 8.56 -2.98 12.22
CA SER A 79 7.49 -2.06 12.59
C SER A 79 6.90 -1.29 11.39
N SER A 80 7.46 -1.42 10.20
CA SER A 80 6.97 -0.65 9.05
C SER A 80 5.64 -1.18 8.54
N ALA A 81 4.76 -0.27 8.12
CA ALA A 81 3.47 -0.64 7.55
C ALA A 81 3.66 -1.44 6.25
N LEU A 82 4.64 -1.07 5.42
CA LEU A 82 4.91 -1.79 4.19
C LEU A 82 5.26 -3.24 4.45
N ARG A 83 6.19 -3.51 5.38
CA ARG A 83 6.57 -4.88 5.70
C ARG A 83 5.38 -5.68 6.23
N LYS A 84 4.61 -5.12 7.14
CA LYS A 84 3.46 -5.80 7.73
C LYS A 84 2.43 -6.18 6.66
N ASP A 85 2.12 -5.26 5.78
CA ASP A 85 1.16 -5.51 4.72
C ASP A 85 1.70 -6.50 3.68
N LEU A 86 2.99 -6.43 3.33
CA LEU A 86 3.59 -7.38 2.40
C LEU A 86 3.65 -8.80 2.98
N VAL A 87 3.98 -8.94 4.26
CA VAL A 87 3.97 -10.24 4.94
C VAL A 87 2.56 -10.84 4.92
N SER A 88 1.55 -10.03 5.24
CA SER A 88 0.16 -10.45 5.19
C SER A 88 -0.26 -10.84 3.77
N TRP A 89 0.11 -10.04 2.79
CA TRP A 89 -0.21 -10.29 1.38
C TRP A 89 0.46 -11.56 0.86
N ARG A 90 1.76 -11.73 1.14
CA ARG A 90 2.53 -12.90 0.68
C ARG A 90 2.19 -14.17 1.44
N GLY A 91 1.70 -14.05 2.68
CA GLY A 91 1.49 -15.17 3.58
C GLY A 91 2.79 -15.77 4.13
N LYS A 92 3.89 -15.05 4.02
CA LYS A 92 5.21 -15.49 4.52
C LYS A 92 6.08 -14.30 4.87
N ASN A 93 6.98 -14.50 5.82
CA ASN A 93 7.94 -13.49 6.23
C ASN A 93 9.07 -13.32 5.19
N PHE A 94 9.85 -12.27 5.35
CA PHE A 94 11.02 -12.02 4.51
C PHE A 94 12.20 -12.86 4.95
N THR A 95 12.93 -13.39 3.98
CA THR A 95 14.21 -14.05 4.23
C THR A 95 15.32 -12.99 4.37
N PRO A 96 16.49 -13.34 4.97
CA PRO A 96 17.61 -12.39 5.02
C PRO A 96 18.04 -11.86 3.65
N ASP A 97 18.01 -12.69 2.62
CA ASP A 97 18.33 -12.25 1.25
C ASP A 97 17.31 -11.23 0.73
N GLU A 98 16.04 -11.44 1.00
CA GLU A 98 14.98 -10.50 0.62
C GLU A 98 15.09 -9.18 1.40
N GLU A 99 15.48 -9.24 2.67
CA GLU A 99 15.71 -8.02 3.47
C GLU A 99 16.86 -7.18 2.93
N ALA A 100 17.85 -7.81 2.31
CA ALA A 100 18.95 -7.11 1.68
C ALA A 100 18.55 -6.41 0.38
N GLY A 101 17.51 -6.90 -0.30
CA GLY A 101 16.99 -6.26 -1.51
C GLY A 101 15.76 -6.99 -2.03
N PHE A 102 14.60 -6.37 -1.90
CA PHE A 102 13.33 -6.89 -2.41
C PHE A 102 12.83 -6.00 -3.53
N ASP A 103 12.65 -6.57 -4.71
CA ASP A 103 12.12 -5.84 -5.85
C ASP A 103 10.58 -5.84 -5.78
N ILE A 104 10.02 -4.71 -5.36
CA ILE A 104 8.58 -4.55 -5.18
C ILE A 104 7.82 -4.65 -6.51
N SER A 105 8.48 -4.42 -7.64
CA SER A 105 7.84 -4.53 -8.96
C SER A 105 7.36 -5.95 -9.26
N ASN A 106 7.87 -6.96 -8.57
CA ASN A 106 7.39 -8.33 -8.69
C ASN A 106 5.95 -8.52 -8.22
N LEU A 107 5.40 -7.53 -7.52
CA LEU A 107 4.00 -7.56 -7.07
C LEU A 107 3.01 -7.15 -8.16
N LEU A 108 3.47 -6.51 -9.23
CA LEU A 108 2.61 -6.10 -10.33
C LEU A 108 1.90 -7.32 -10.93
N GLY A 109 0.59 -7.19 -11.12
CA GLY A 109 -0.25 -8.25 -11.65
C GLY A 109 -0.67 -9.31 -10.64
N LYS A 110 -0.21 -9.21 -9.40
CA LYS A 110 -0.59 -10.16 -8.35
C LYS A 110 -1.93 -9.82 -7.75
N ASN A 111 -2.70 -10.85 -7.44
CA ASN A 111 -3.98 -10.71 -6.77
C ASN A 111 -3.79 -10.47 -5.27
N ALA A 112 -4.68 -9.70 -4.69
CA ALA A 112 -4.71 -9.46 -3.26
C ALA A 112 -6.15 -9.43 -2.76
N LEU A 113 -6.36 -9.88 -1.53
CA LEU A 113 -7.61 -9.68 -0.82
C LEU A 113 -7.48 -8.41 0.00
N ILE A 114 -8.33 -7.45 -0.29
CA ILE A 114 -8.25 -6.12 0.30
C ILE A 114 -9.38 -5.93 1.29
N GLU A 115 -9.02 -5.56 2.53
CA GLU A 115 -9.99 -5.21 3.55
C GLU A 115 -10.13 -3.70 3.62
N GLU A 116 -11.37 -3.22 3.42
CA GLU A 116 -11.70 -1.81 3.49
C GLU A 116 -12.33 -1.49 4.83
N HIS A 117 -11.78 -0.46 5.49
CA HIS A 117 -12.29 0.03 6.76
C HIS A 117 -12.64 1.52 6.63
N ILE A 118 -13.74 1.91 7.26
CA ILE A 118 -14.14 3.32 7.34
C ILE A 118 -13.43 3.95 8.54
N LEU A 119 -12.82 5.10 8.32
CA LEU A 119 -12.16 5.87 9.37
C LEU A 119 -13.17 6.60 10.26
#